data_da451641f6fa374b30377402ca36e22c
#
_entry.id   da451641f6fa374b30377402ca36e22c
#
_cell.length_a   1.000
_cell.length_b   1.000
_cell.length_c   1.000
_cell.angle_alpha   90.00
_cell.angle_beta   90.00
_cell.angle_gamma   90.00
#
_symmetry.space_group_name_H-M   'P 1'
#
loop_
_entity.id
_entity.type
_entity.pdbx_description
1 polymer ?
#
loop_
_entity_poly.entity_id
_entity_poly.type
_entity_poly.pdbx_seq_one_letter_code
_entity_poly.pdbx_strand_id
1 'polypeptide(L)'
;MKLYKICNKISLLLHVLASAAGYFVMEAICRHSFIEAWNYMTQRPLVFAYNAAFIFTSSLIVYLFHRRVFWRVLVTLFWLILAIINGVLLLNRVTPFTGPDLHLITDAMKIANKYLPVAGVVAVCILFGILVILLLMLLLSLIHI
;
A
#
# COMPACT_ATOMS: atom_id res chain seq x y z
N MET A 1 -21.20 13.66 -20.14
CA MET A 1 -20.33 13.43 -21.32
C MET A 1 -19.06 14.32 -21.36
N LYS A 2 -19.09 15.59 -20.98
CA LYS A 2 -17.89 16.47 -20.93
C LYS A 2 -16.86 16.06 -19.86
N LEU A 3 -17.29 15.71 -18.64
CA LEU A 3 -16.42 15.26 -17.54
C LEU A 3 -15.61 14.00 -17.90
N TYR A 4 -16.22 13.01 -18.55
CA TYR A 4 -15.54 11.79 -18.97
C TYR A 4 -14.42 12.06 -19.99
N LYS A 5 -14.64 12.98 -20.94
CA LYS A 5 -13.62 13.38 -21.94
C LYS A 5 -12.45 14.14 -21.27
N ILE A 6 -12.73 14.97 -20.26
CA ILE A 6 -11.71 15.69 -19.50
C ILE A 6 -10.91 14.70 -18.64
N CYS A 7 -11.57 13.79 -17.91
CA CYS A 7 -10.90 12.75 -17.13
C CYS A 7 -10.01 11.85 -17.98
N ASN A 8 -10.42 11.53 -19.21
CA ASN A 8 -9.61 10.69 -20.11
C ASN A 8 -8.37 11.43 -20.64
N LYS A 9 -8.46 12.75 -20.86
CA LYS A 9 -7.33 13.60 -21.27
C LYS A 9 -6.31 13.82 -20.14
N ILE A 10 -6.78 13.85 -18.89
CA ILE A 10 -5.97 14.11 -17.71
C ILE A 10 -5.64 12.79 -16.96
N SER A 11 -6.02 11.66 -17.51
CA SER A 11 -5.90 10.34 -16.86
C SER A 11 -4.46 10.04 -16.40
N LEU A 12 -3.46 10.35 -17.21
CA LEU A 12 -2.05 10.14 -16.85
C LEU A 12 -1.63 11.03 -15.68
N LEU A 13 -2.00 12.31 -15.72
CA LEU A 13 -1.68 13.25 -14.64
C LEU A 13 -2.35 12.82 -13.32
N LEU A 14 -3.61 12.38 -13.38
CA LEU A 14 -4.32 11.86 -12.21
C LEU A 14 -3.62 10.62 -11.62
N HIS A 15 -3.07 9.74 -12.46
CA HIS A 15 -2.32 8.58 -11.99
C HIS A 15 -0.99 8.97 -11.35
N VAL A 16 -0.28 9.93 -11.91
CA VAL A 16 0.96 10.45 -11.30
C VAL A 16 0.66 11.08 -9.93
N LEU A 17 -0.38 11.92 -9.86
CA LEU A 17 -0.78 12.55 -8.60
C LEU A 17 -1.26 11.52 -7.57
N ALA A 18 -2.03 10.52 -7.99
CA ALA A 18 -2.48 9.44 -7.10
C ALA A 18 -1.31 8.62 -6.57
N SER A 19 -0.29 8.33 -7.40
CA SER A 19 0.92 7.61 -6.97
C SER A 19 1.75 8.43 -6.01
N ALA A 20 1.91 9.73 -6.25
CA ALA A 20 2.60 10.64 -5.34
C ALA A 20 1.88 10.77 -4.00
N ALA A 21 0.56 10.95 -4.02
CA ALA A 21 -0.26 10.99 -2.82
C ALA A 21 -0.23 9.64 -2.06
N GLY A 22 -0.29 8.53 -2.78
CA GLY A 22 -0.17 7.18 -2.21
C GLY A 22 1.17 6.99 -1.51
N TYR A 23 2.27 7.37 -2.15
CA TYR A 23 3.59 7.29 -1.53
C TYR A 23 3.71 8.21 -0.31
N PHE A 24 3.16 9.42 -0.37
CA PHE A 24 3.12 10.33 0.78
C PHE A 24 2.40 9.71 1.99
N VAL A 25 1.26 9.06 1.76
CA VAL A 25 0.53 8.36 2.83
C VAL A 25 1.35 7.20 3.40
N MET A 26 2.03 6.43 2.55
CA MET A 26 2.93 5.35 2.99
C MET A 26 4.09 5.89 3.84
N GLU A 27 4.69 7.00 3.44
CA GLU A 27 5.76 7.64 4.20
C GLU A 27 5.26 8.17 5.55
N ALA A 28 4.04 8.72 5.60
CA ALA A 28 3.40 9.16 6.84
C ALA A 28 3.12 7.99 7.80
N ILE A 29 2.73 6.83 7.28
CA ILE A 29 2.56 5.60 8.07
C ILE A 29 3.91 5.14 8.62
N CYS A 30 4.95 5.10 7.79
CA CYS A 30 6.29 4.67 8.20
C CYS A 30 6.92 5.57 9.26
N ARG A 31 6.64 6.87 9.21
CA ARG A 31 7.17 7.87 10.17
C ARG A 31 6.21 8.16 11.33
N HIS A 32 5.02 7.58 11.32
CA HIS A 32 3.96 7.85 12.30
C HIS A 32 3.60 9.34 12.45
N SER A 33 3.92 10.17 11.44
CA SER A 33 3.73 11.63 11.46
C SER A 33 3.60 12.19 10.05
N PHE A 34 2.51 12.92 9.78
CA PHE A 34 2.34 13.63 8.52
C PHE A 34 3.34 14.79 8.36
N ILE A 35 3.75 15.41 9.47
CA ILE A 35 4.70 16.53 9.46
C ILE A 35 6.08 16.04 9.05
N GLU A 36 6.51 14.89 9.57
CA GLU A 36 7.80 14.30 9.22
C GLU A 36 7.83 13.80 7.77
N ALA A 37 6.72 13.25 7.27
CA ALA A 37 6.60 12.86 5.87
C ALA A 37 6.69 14.09 4.95
N TRP A 38 6.08 15.21 5.32
CA TRP A 38 6.17 16.47 4.60
C TRP A 38 7.60 17.02 4.59
N ASN A 39 8.26 17.06 5.73
CA ASN A 39 9.64 17.48 5.85
C ASN A 39 10.58 16.61 5.00
N TYR A 40 10.36 15.30 5.00
CA TYR A 40 11.12 14.40 4.14
C TYR A 40 10.92 14.68 2.66
N MET A 41 9.69 14.89 2.22
CA MET A 41 9.37 15.21 0.84
C MET A 41 10.07 16.50 0.38
N THR A 42 10.09 17.54 1.25
CA THR A 42 10.72 18.83 0.95
C THR A 42 12.24 18.79 0.98
N GLN A 43 12.82 18.03 1.92
CA GLN A 43 14.27 17.90 2.04
C GLN A 43 14.90 17.00 0.99
N ARG A 44 14.17 15.98 0.51
CA ARG A 44 14.68 14.98 -0.45
C ARG A 44 13.69 14.73 -1.60
N PRO A 45 13.39 15.77 -2.41
CA PRO A 45 12.35 15.68 -3.44
C PRO A 45 12.68 14.65 -4.53
N LEU A 46 13.96 14.45 -4.88
CA LEU A 46 14.37 13.46 -5.88
C LEU A 46 14.10 12.02 -5.41
N VAL A 47 14.40 11.72 -4.14
CA VAL A 47 14.14 10.38 -3.58
C VAL A 47 12.64 10.13 -3.48
N PHE A 48 11.87 11.14 -3.08
CA PHE A 48 10.42 11.08 -3.07
C PHE A 48 9.85 10.82 -4.46
N ALA A 49 10.31 11.57 -5.47
CA ALA A 49 9.87 11.42 -6.86
C ALA A 49 10.23 10.02 -7.42
N TYR A 50 11.42 9.49 -7.11
CA TYR A 50 11.84 8.15 -7.53
C TYR A 50 10.92 7.07 -6.97
N ASN A 51 10.63 7.12 -5.67
CA ASN A 51 9.75 6.15 -5.02
C ASN A 51 8.30 6.28 -5.51
N ALA A 52 7.81 7.50 -5.71
CA ALA A 52 6.49 7.73 -6.29
C ALA A 52 6.41 7.20 -7.74
N ALA A 53 7.48 7.35 -8.53
CA ALA A 53 7.58 6.78 -9.88
C ALA A 53 7.58 5.25 -9.86
N PHE A 54 8.17 4.62 -8.84
CA PHE A 54 8.12 3.17 -8.67
C PHE A 54 6.69 2.66 -8.41
N ILE A 55 5.94 3.35 -7.53
CA ILE A 55 4.52 3.05 -7.31
C ILE A 55 3.70 3.30 -8.58
N PHE A 56 3.98 4.39 -9.29
CA PHE A 56 3.33 4.69 -10.56
C PHE A 56 3.54 3.58 -11.59
N THR A 57 4.79 3.12 -11.76
CA THR A 57 5.13 2.03 -12.70
C THR A 57 4.43 0.74 -12.33
N SER A 58 4.38 0.38 -11.04
CA SER A 58 3.64 -0.80 -10.57
C SER A 58 2.13 -0.69 -10.81
N SER A 59 1.58 0.52 -10.71
CA SER A 59 0.17 0.80 -11.01
C SER A 59 -0.17 0.70 -12.50
N LEU A 60 0.81 0.86 -13.40
CA LEU A 60 0.60 0.68 -14.84
C LEU A 60 0.33 -0.79 -15.21
N ILE A 61 0.80 -1.75 -14.40
CA ILE A 61 0.52 -3.19 -14.58
C ILE A 61 -1.00 -3.45 -14.66
N VAL A 62 -1.80 -2.64 -13.96
CA VAL A 62 -3.26 -2.75 -13.96
C VAL A 62 -3.86 -2.64 -15.36
N TYR A 63 -3.23 -1.89 -16.27
CA TYR A 63 -3.72 -1.71 -17.63
C TYR A 63 -3.55 -2.96 -18.53
N LEU A 64 -2.69 -3.89 -18.15
CA LEU A 64 -2.50 -5.18 -18.82
C LEU A 64 -3.69 -6.14 -18.59
N PHE A 65 -4.49 -5.89 -17.54
CA PHE A 65 -5.57 -6.79 -17.15
C PHE A 65 -6.94 -6.22 -17.51
N HIS A 66 -7.85 -7.12 -17.89
CA HIS A 66 -9.22 -6.76 -18.26
C HIS A 66 -10.02 -6.13 -17.09
N ARG A 67 -9.76 -6.58 -15.86
CA ARG A 67 -10.45 -6.12 -14.64
C ARG A 67 -9.65 -5.04 -13.90
N ARG A 68 -9.60 -3.84 -14.47
CA ARG A 68 -8.77 -2.72 -14.01
C ARG A 68 -9.02 -2.30 -12.57
N VAL A 69 -10.29 -2.28 -12.13
CA VAL A 69 -10.66 -1.84 -10.78
C VAL A 69 -10.12 -2.81 -9.72
N PHE A 70 -10.34 -4.12 -9.91
CA PHE A 70 -9.84 -5.15 -9.01
C PHE A 70 -8.32 -5.09 -8.86
N TRP A 71 -7.59 -5.06 -9.98
CA TRP A 71 -6.14 -5.01 -9.96
C TRP A 71 -5.58 -3.72 -9.35
N ARG A 72 -6.29 -2.60 -9.54
CA ARG A 72 -5.92 -1.32 -8.91
C ARG A 72 -6.04 -1.40 -7.39
N VAL A 73 -7.13 -1.94 -6.87
CA VAL A 73 -7.32 -2.15 -5.43
C VAL A 73 -6.26 -3.10 -4.89
N LEU A 74 -5.99 -4.21 -5.58
CA LEU A 74 -4.99 -5.20 -5.17
C LEU A 74 -3.57 -4.59 -5.07
N VAL A 75 -3.13 -3.85 -6.08
CA VAL A 75 -1.82 -3.18 -6.07
C VAL A 75 -1.74 -2.13 -4.96
N THR A 76 -2.79 -1.35 -4.76
CA THR A 76 -2.83 -0.34 -3.69
C THR A 76 -2.77 -1.00 -2.31
N LEU A 77 -3.52 -2.08 -2.09
CA LEU A 77 -3.48 -2.84 -0.83
C LEU A 77 -2.12 -3.47 -0.59
N PHE A 78 -1.49 -4.03 -1.61
CA PHE A 78 -0.14 -4.59 -1.51
C PHE A 78 0.85 -3.55 -0.99
N TRP A 79 0.88 -2.36 -1.57
CA TRP A 79 1.75 -1.27 -1.12
C TRP A 79 1.42 -0.78 0.29
N LEU A 80 0.12 -0.70 0.61
CA LEU A 80 -0.31 -0.25 1.94
C LEU A 80 0.06 -1.26 3.03
N ILE A 81 -0.06 -2.56 2.76
CA ILE A 81 0.39 -3.62 3.68
C ILE A 81 1.89 -3.52 3.90
N LEU A 82 2.70 -3.34 2.85
CA LEU A 82 4.14 -3.15 2.98
C LEU A 82 4.49 -1.91 3.81
N ALA A 83 3.77 -0.81 3.64
CA ALA A 83 3.96 0.40 4.43
C ALA A 83 3.65 0.18 5.91
N ILE A 84 2.56 -0.53 6.22
CA ILE A 84 2.19 -0.85 7.60
C ILE A 84 3.26 -1.76 8.24
N ILE A 85 3.68 -2.82 7.55
CA ILE A 85 4.75 -3.71 8.04
C ILE A 85 6.02 -2.91 8.31
N ASN A 86 6.43 -2.07 7.37
CA ASN A 86 7.62 -1.24 7.53
C ASN A 86 7.47 -0.24 8.69
N GLY A 87 6.30 0.39 8.84
CA GLY A 87 6.00 1.29 9.96
C GLY A 87 6.10 0.58 11.32
N VAL A 88 5.51 -0.61 11.45
CA VAL A 88 5.59 -1.42 12.68
C VAL A 88 7.04 -1.84 12.98
N LEU A 89 7.81 -2.20 11.95
CA LEU A 89 9.22 -2.56 12.13
C LEU A 89 10.06 -1.37 12.61
N LEU A 90 9.83 -0.18 12.06
CA LEU A 90 10.54 1.04 12.45
C LEU A 90 10.24 1.50 13.88
N LEU A 91 9.14 1.06 14.50
CA LEU A 91 8.91 1.26 15.94
C LEU A 91 9.85 0.42 16.82
N ASN A 92 10.28 -0.74 16.32
CA ASN A 92 11.06 -1.71 17.10
C ASN A 92 12.54 -1.75 16.71
N ARG A 93 12.89 -1.24 15.54
CA ARG A 93 14.27 -1.23 15.02
C ARG A 93 14.51 -0.03 14.10
N VAL A 94 15.77 0.34 13.93
CA VAL A 94 16.18 1.49 13.09
C VAL A 94 16.19 1.14 11.60
N THR A 95 16.24 -0.15 11.25
CA THR A 95 16.32 -0.59 9.84
C THR A 95 14.95 -0.84 9.24
N PRO A 96 14.69 -0.36 8.01
CA PRO A 96 13.46 -0.63 7.29
C PRO A 96 13.35 -2.12 6.90
N PHE A 97 12.18 -2.51 6.41
CA PHE A 97 11.93 -3.86 5.89
C PHE A 97 12.84 -4.16 4.68
N THR A 98 13.50 -5.31 4.72
CA THR A 98 14.45 -5.75 3.71
C THR A 98 14.14 -7.18 3.22
N GLY A 99 14.71 -7.59 2.07
CA GLY A 99 14.51 -8.93 1.53
C GLY A 99 14.81 -10.08 2.49
N PRO A 100 15.92 -10.06 3.27
CA PRO A 100 16.19 -11.05 4.32
C PRO A 100 15.10 -11.19 5.37
N ASP A 101 14.31 -10.14 5.64
CA ASP A 101 13.21 -10.18 6.63
C ASP A 101 12.08 -11.12 6.20
N LEU A 102 11.97 -11.44 4.91
CA LEU A 102 11.03 -12.45 4.43
C LEU A 102 11.31 -13.84 5.01
N HIS A 103 12.56 -14.18 5.25
CA HIS A 103 12.94 -15.45 5.90
C HIS A 103 12.59 -15.46 7.39
N LEU A 104 12.51 -14.28 8.02
CA LEU A 104 12.15 -14.13 9.44
C LEU A 104 10.64 -14.19 9.68
N ILE A 105 9.79 -14.25 8.65
CA ILE A 105 8.33 -14.32 8.82
C ILE A 105 7.93 -15.54 9.67
N THR A 106 8.57 -16.68 9.45
CA THR A 106 8.32 -17.90 10.23
C THR A 106 8.73 -17.72 11.70
N ASP A 107 9.80 -17.02 11.97
CA ASP A 107 10.25 -16.74 13.33
C ASP A 107 9.43 -15.61 13.96
N ALA A 108 9.01 -14.63 13.16
CA ALA A 108 8.10 -13.59 13.60
C ALA A 108 6.74 -14.15 14.05
N MET A 109 6.22 -15.17 13.37
CA MET A 109 4.99 -15.86 13.80
C MET A 109 5.15 -16.57 15.15
N LYS A 110 6.31 -17.17 15.42
CA LYS A 110 6.62 -17.78 16.72
C LYS A 110 6.75 -16.73 17.84
N ILE A 111 7.29 -15.57 17.48
CA ILE A 111 7.53 -14.45 18.40
C ILE A 111 6.28 -13.60 18.61
N ALA A 112 5.40 -13.51 17.60
CA ALA A 112 4.15 -12.75 17.66
C ALA A 112 3.29 -13.15 18.86
N ASN A 113 3.23 -14.43 19.18
CA ASN A 113 2.52 -14.97 20.36
C ASN A 113 3.13 -14.49 21.69
N LYS A 114 4.36 -14.00 21.69
CA LYS A 114 5.05 -13.50 22.88
C LYS A 114 4.83 -11.99 23.10
N TYR A 115 4.62 -11.23 22.03
CA TYR A 115 4.51 -9.77 22.05
C TYR A 115 3.09 -9.23 21.81
N LEU A 116 2.24 -10.01 21.15
CA LEU A 116 0.84 -9.65 20.94
C LEU A 116 -0.05 -10.50 21.84
N PRO A 117 -0.94 -9.89 22.62
CA PRO A 117 -1.98 -10.66 23.31
C PRO A 117 -2.80 -11.43 22.25
N VAL A 118 -3.26 -12.62 22.60
CA VAL A 118 -4.05 -13.50 21.70
C VAL A 118 -5.19 -12.73 21.01
N ALA A 119 -5.81 -11.78 21.73
CA ALA A 119 -6.84 -10.91 21.20
C ALA A 119 -6.34 -10.04 20.02
N GLY A 120 -5.08 -9.59 20.06
CA GLY A 120 -4.48 -8.79 18.97
C GLY A 120 -4.25 -9.63 17.72
N VAL A 121 -3.78 -10.86 17.86
CA VAL A 121 -3.58 -11.78 16.74
C VAL A 121 -4.93 -12.13 16.10
N VAL A 122 -5.95 -12.40 16.91
CA VAL A 122 -7.31 -12.69 16.42
C VAL A 122 -7.89 -11.48 15.68
N ALA A 123 -7.72 -10.27 16.20
CA ALA A 123 -8.19 -9.05 15.55
C ALA A 123 -7.53 -8.85 14.16
N VAL A 124 -6.23 -9.07 14.03
CA VAL A 124 -5.51 -9.00 12.75
C VAL A 124 -6.00 -10.06 11.78
N CYS A 125 -6.22 -11.29 12.23
CA CYS A 125 -6.76 -12.37 11.39
C CYS A 125 -8.18 -12.06 10.90
N ILE A 126 -9.05 -11.50 11.75
CA ILE A 126 -10.40 -11.09 11.38
C ILE A 126 -10.35 -9.96 10.35
N LEU A 127 -9.52 -8.94 10.57
CA LEU A 127 -9.36 -7.82 9.66
C LEU A 127 -8.87 -8.30 8.27
N PHE A 128 -7.90 -9.19 8.25
CA PHE A 128 -7.39 -9.81 7.03
C PHE A 128 -8.48 -10.65 6.32
N GLY A 129 -9.26 -11.42 7.08
CA GLY A 129 -10.40 -12.17 6.54
C GLY A 129 -11.45 -11.29 5.90
N ILE A 130 -11.84 -10.17 6.56
CA ILE A 130 -12.78 -9.19 6.01
C ILE A 130 -12.22 -8.58 4.71
N LEU A 131 -10.94 -8.23 4.70
CA LEU A 131 -10.27 -7.68 3.51
C LEU A 131 -10.32 -8.65 2.33
N VAL A 132 -10.03 -9.93 2.55
CA VAL A 132 -10.11 -10.98 1.53
C VAL A 132 -11.54 -11.15 1.02
N ILE A 133 -12.54 -11.15 1.90
CA ILE A 133 -13.96 -11.24 1.51
C ILE A 133 -14.38 -10.04 0.66
N LEU A 134 -13.98 -8.82 1.03
CA LEU A 134 -14.25 -7.61 0.24
C LEU A 134 -13.61 -7.67 -1.14
N LEU A 135 -12.37 -8.17 -1.22
CA LEU A 135 -11.68 -8.38 -2.49
C LEU A 135 -12.39 -9.40 -3.37
N LEU A 136 -12.86 -10.52 -2.78
CA LEU A 136 -13.64 -11.55 -3.48
C LEU A 136 -14.99 -11.00 -3.94
N MET A 137 -15.68 -10.22 -3.12
CA MET A 137 -16.93 -9.55 -3.49
C MET A 137 -16.74 -8.58 -4.66
N LEU A 138 -15.67 -7.79 -4.67
CA LEU A 138 -15.31 -6.93 -5.80
C LEU A 138 -15.04 -7.74 -7.06
N LEU A 139 -14.39 -8.88 -6.94
CA LEU A 139 -14.12 -9.78 -8.07
C LEU A 139 -15.40 -10.39 -8.62
N LEU A 140 -16.31 -10.83 -7.76
CA LEU A 140 -17.61 -11.42 -8.12
C LEU A 140 -18.58 -10.36 -8.66
N SER A 141 -18.68 -9.20 -8.03
CA SER A 141 -19.52 -8.09 -8.50
C SER A 141 -19.14 -7.61 -9.88
N LEU A 142 -17.85 -7.65 -10.23
CA LEU A 142 -17.35 -7.33 -11.58
C LEU A 142 -17.54 -8.48 -12.60
N ILE A 143 -17.97 -9.67 -12.17
CA ILE A 143 -18.32 -10.78 -13.08
C ILE A 143 -19.74 -10.59 -13.62
N HIS A 144 -20.62 -9.92 -12.86
CA HIS A 144 -22.02 -9.74 -13.21
C HIS A 144 -22.32 -8.47 -14.03
N ILE A 145 -21.32 -7.63 -14.35
CA ILE A 145 -21.40 -6.49 -15.25
C ILE A 145 -20.59 -6.79 -16.52
#